data_76fb2247c4a6339bccd9961cffcaa9a7
#
_entry.id   76fb2247c4a6339bccd9961cffcaa9a7
#
_cell.length_a   1.000
_cell.length_b   1.000
_cell.length_c   1.000
_cell.angle_alpha   90.00
_cell.angle_beta   90.00
_cell.angle_gamma   90.00
#
_symmetry.space_group_name_H-M   'P 1'
#
loop_
_entity.id
_entity.type
_entity.pdbx_description
1 polymer ?
#
loop_
_entity_poly.entity_id
_entity_poly.type
_entity_poly.pdbx_seq_one_letter_code
_entity_poly.pdbx_strand_id
1 'polypeptide(L)'
;MRQRLGIAAALLGDPPVVMMDEPFNGMDPEGIVWMRGFLRSLAAQGRAVLVSSHLMSELQDTADHLVVVGRGRVIADTSVAALIEAASGDRIELRTTSVPAAMTVLAHAGGTVAATAPDALTVTGLGADGIVAALTDSHIPFTEVAAHRASLEEAYMELTRDAVEFQAGGARS
;
A
#
# COMPACT_ATOMS: atom_id res chain seq x y z
N MET A 1 -25.74 -13.16 7.01
CA MET A 1 -26.11 -14.59 6.97
C MET A 1 -26.07 -15.22 5.57
N ARG A 2 -26.54 -14.59 4.50
CA ARG A 2 -26.48 -15.16 3.12
C ARG A 2 -25.07 -15.51 2.67
N GLN A 3 -24.08 -14.65 2.92
CA GLN A 3 -22.70 -14.86 2.50
C GLN A 3 -22.06 -16.11 3.13
N ARG A 4 -22.22 -16.29 4.45
CA ARG A 4 -21.69 -17.47 5.14
C ARG A 4 -22.32 -18.79 4.63
N LEU A 5 -23.60 -18.75 4.26
CA LEU A 5 -24.27 -19.91 3.68
C LEU A 5 -23.75 -20.21 2.27
N GLY A 6 -23.52 -19.18 1.45
CA GLY A 6 -22.93 -19.34 0.11
C GLY A 6 -21.51 -19.94 0.17
N ILE A 7 -20.69 -19.47 1.13
CA ILE A 7 -19.34 -20.01 1.38
C ILE A 7 -19.42 -21.50 1.78
N ALA A 8 -20.31 -21.83 2.72
CA ALA A 8 -20.50 -23.21 3.14
C ALA A 8 -20.92 -24.12 1.97
N ALA A 9 -21.81 -23.63 1.11
CA ALA A 9 -22.24 -24.37 -0.09
C ALA A 9 -21.08 -24.57 -1.08
N ALA A 10 -20.25 -23.54 -1.30
CA ALA A 10 -19.09 -23.61 -2.21
C ALA A 10 -18.03 -24.62 -1.74
N LEU A 11 -17.96 -24.89 -0.43
CA LEU A 11 -16.97 -25.79 0.17
C LEU A 11 -17.45 -27.24 0.32
N LEU A 12 -18.73 -27.52 0.08
CA LEU A 12 -19.28 -28.88 0.24
C LEU A 12 -18.54 -29.95 -0.56
N GLY A 13 -18.02 -29.61 -1.73
CA GLY A 13 -17.27 -30.52 -2.60
C GLY A 13 -15.77 -30.59 -2.33
N ASP A 14 -15.29 -29.99 -1.23
CA ASP A 14 -13.87 -29.90 -0.88
C ASP A 14 -12.95 -29.45 -2.05
N PRO A 15 -13.27 -28.33 -2.74
CA PRO A 15 -12.58 -27.93 -3.95
C PRO A 15 -11.13 -27.50 -3.65
N PRO A 16 -10.16 -27.84 -4.54
CA PRO A 16 -8.79 -27.38 -4.41
C PRO A 16 -8.61 -25.89 -4.76
N VAL A 17 -9.58 -25.31 -5.47
CA VAL A 17 -9.61 -23.90 -5.88
C VAL A 17 -10.90 -23.27 -5.42
N VAL A 18 -10.81 -22.14 -4.73
CA VAL A 18 -11.96 -21.38 -4.25
C VAL A 18 -11.91 -19.98 -4.84
N MET A 19 -12.98 -19.56 -5.49
CA MET A 19 -13.12 -18.23 -6.08
C MET A 19 -14.26 -17.49 -5.39
N MET A 20 -14.00 -16.27 -4.92
CA MET A 20 -14.99 -15.43 -4.24
C MET A 20 -14.99 -14.04 -4.83
N ASP A 21 -16.18 -13.57 -5.18
CA ASP A 21 -16.39 -12.21 -5.68
C ASP A 21 -16.87 -11.32 -4.54
N GLU A 22 -16.10 -10.28 -4.24
CA GLU A 22 -16.36 -9.27 -3.22
C GLU A 22 -16.77 -9.86 -1.85
N PRO A 23 -16.02 -10.80 -1.25
CA PRO A 23 -16.47 -11.53 -0.06
C PRO A 23 -16.60 -10.65 1.18
N PHE A 24 -15.97 -9.50 1.24
CA PHE A 24 -16.02 -8.56 2.37
C PHE A 24 -17.24 -7.65 2.35
N ASN A 25 -17.95 -7.55 1.22
CA ASN A 25 -19.07 -6.64 1.07
C ASN A 25 -20.21 -6.92 2.05
N GLY A 26 -20.65 -5.86 2.75
CA GLY A 26 -21.76 -5.93 3.70
C GLY A 26 -21.45 -6.70 4.98
N MET A 27 -20.18 -6.92 5.28
CA MET A 27 -19.75 -7.45 6.58
C MET A 27 -19.51 -6.33 7.59
N ASP A 28 -19.79 -6.64 8.84
CA ASP A 28 -19.35 -5.84 9.99
C ASP A 28 -17.85 -6.06 10.26
N PRO A 29 -17.19 -5.23 11.06
CA PRO A 29 -15.76 -5.36 11.35
C PRO A 29 -15.37 -6.74 11.88
N GLU A 30 -16.19 -7.38 12.70
CA GLU A 30 -15.95 -8.73 13.21
C GLU A 30 -16.03 -9.77 12.09
N GLY A 31 -17.00 -9.60 11.17
CA GLY A 31 -17.14 -10.43 9.99
C GLY A 31 -15.94 -10.33 9.05
N ILE A 32 -15.37 -9.13 8.88
CA ILE A 32 -14.16 -8.91 8.09
C ILE A 32 -12.97 -9.66 8.69
N VAL A 33 -12.73 -9.51 9.99
CA VAL A 33 -11.65 -10.24 10.68
C VAL A 33 -11.81 -11.75 10.54
N TRP A 34 -13.03 -12.25 10.72
CA TRP A 34 -13.34 -13.66 10.52
C TRP A 34 -13.05 -14.12 9.09
N MET A 35 -13.48 -13.33 8.08
CA MET A 35 -13.28 -13.66 6.66
C MET A 35 -11.80 -13.73 6.31
N ARG A 36 -10.98 -12.77 6.76
CA ARG A 36 -9.53 -12.79 6.56
C ARG A 36 -8.90 -14.07 7.11
N GLY A 37 -9.21 -14.40 8.37
CA GLY A 37 -8.72 -15.62 9.00
C GLY A 37 -9.17 -16.88 8.26
N PHE A 38 -10.40 -16.90 7.77
CA PHE A 38 -10.97 -17.99 7.00
C PHE A 38 -10.25 -18.18 5.65
N LEU A 39 -10.07 -17.13 4.85
CA LEU A 39 -9.35 -17.19 3.57
C LEU A 39 -7.91 -17.67 3.74
N ARG A 40 -7.20 -17.13 4.75
CA ARG A 40 -5.85 -17.58 5.09
C ARG A 40 -5.81 -19.04 5.53
N SER A 41 -6.81 -19.52 6.25
CA SER A 41 -6.90 -20.93 6.66
C SER A 41 -7.08 -21.88 5.49
N LEU A 42 -7.83 -21.48 4.45
CA LEU A 42 -7.98 -22.24 3.22
C LEU A 42 -6.65 -22.32 2.45
N ALA A 43 -5.95 -21.20 2.32
CA ALA A 43 -4.65 -21.13 1.68
C ALA A 43 -3.59 -21.98 2.43
N ALA A 44 -3.59 -21.92 3.77
CA ALA A 44 -2.70 -22.75 4.60
C ALA A 44 -2.96 -24.25 4.46
N GLN A 45 -4.17 -24.66 4.06
CA GLN A 45 -4.51 -26.04 3.71
C GLN A 45 -4.04 -26.46 2.30
N GLY A 46 -3.35 -25.56 1.58
CA GLY A 46 -2.84 -25.83 0.21
C GLY A 46 -3.86 -25.56 -0.89
N ARG A 47 -4.97 -24.89 -0.61
CA ARG A 47 -5.96 -24.50 -1.63
C ARG A 47 -5.54 -23.21 -2.33
N ALA A 48 -5.81 -23.10 -3.61
CA ALA A 48 -5.72 -21.83 -4.32
C ALA A 48 -6.98 -20.99 -4.01
N VAL A 49 -6.77 -19.77 -3.50
CA VAL A 49 -7.87 -18.86 -3.14
C VAL A 49 -7.76 -17.61 -4.02
N LEU A 50 -8.77 -17.37 -4.85
CA LEU A 50 -8.90 -16.16 -5.68
C LEU A 50 -10.04 -15.30 -5.15
N VAL A 51 -9.74 -14.04 -4.86
CA VAL A 51 -10.71 -13.08 -4.31
C VAL A 51 -10.71 -11.83 -5.17
N SER A 52 -11.88 -11.36 -5.60
CA SER A 52 -12.02 -9.99 -6.08
C SER A 52 -12.32 -9.05 -4.92
N SER A 53 -11.77 -7.85 -4.94
CA SER A 53 -12.14 -6.77 -4.02
C SER A 53 -11.78 -5.42 -4.62
N HIS A 54 -12.54 -4.38 -4.26
CA HIS A 54 -12.22 -2.98 -4.50
C HIS A 54 -11.66 -2.28 -3.24
N LEU A 55 -11.59 -3.00 -2.12
CA LEU A 55 -11.09 -2.49 -0.84
C LEU A 55 -9.62 -2.90 -0.65
N MET A 56 -8.71 -2.00 -0.97
CA MET A 56 -7.26 -2.26 -0.91
C MET A 56 -6.78 -2.60 0.50
N SER A 57 -7.35 -1.96 1.52
CA SER A 57 -7.05 -2.26 2.93
C SER A 57 -7.31 -3.72 3.31
N GLU A 58 -8.38 -4.31 2.77
CA GLU A 58 -8.71 -5.71 3.06
C GLU A 58 -7.75 -6.68 2.35
N LEU A 59 -7.33 -6.33 1.13
CA LEU A 59 -6.38 -7.12 0.36
C LEU A 59 -4.97 -7.05 0.95
N GLN A 60 -4.54 -5.89 1.45
CA GLN A 60 -3.21 -5.70 2.04
C GLN A 60 -2.92 -6.71 3.16
N ASP A 61 -3.92 -6.98 3.99
CA ASP A 61 -3.79 -7.89 5.13
C ASP A 61 -4.15 -9.35 4.80
N THR A 62 -4.68 -9.63 3.61
CA THR A 62 -5.24 -10.95 3.27
C THR A 62 -4.51 -11.63 2.11
N ALA A 63 -4.17 -10.89 1.07
CA ALA A 63 -3.59 -11.42 -0.15
C ALA A 63 -2.06 -11.45 -0.10
N ASP A 64 -1.46 -12.48 -0.70
CA ASP A 64 -0.02 -12.55 -0.92
C ASP A 64 0.34 -12.01 -2.31
N HIS A 65 -0.57 -12.14 -3.27
CA HIS A 65 -0.38 -11.81 -4.68
C HIS A 65 -1.56 -11.03 -5.23
N LEU A 66 -1.30 -10.09 -6.12
CA LEU A 66 -2.30 -9.24 -6.75
C LEU A 66 -2.21 -9.32 -8.27
N VAL A 67 -3.38 -9.38 -8.90
CA VAL A 67 -3.54 -9.15 -10.33
C VAL A 67 -4.45 -7.92 -10.49
N VAL A 68 -3.86 -6.80 -10.92
CA VAL A 68 -4.61 -5.57 -11.18
C VAL A 68 -5.08 -5.58 -12.62
N VAL A 69 -6.40 -5.47 -12.80
CA VAL A 69 -7.03 -5.49 -14.13
C VAL A 69 -7.69 -4.14 -14.39
N GLY A 70 -7.43 -3.58 -15.55
CA GLY A 70 -8.08 -2.35 -16.01
C GLY A 70 -8.35 -2.39 -17.51
N ARG A 71 -9.56 -2.01 -17.91
CA ARG A 71 -9.98 -1.96 -19.33
C ARG A 71 -9.75 -3.25 -20.10
N GLY A 72 -9.98 -4.40 -19.44
CA GLY A 72 -9.81 -5.73 -20.03
C GLY A 72 -8.35 -6.17 -20.21
N ARG A 73 -7.40 -5.49 -19.55
CA ARG A 73 -5.98 -5.85 -19.59
C ARG A 73 -5.44 -5.98 -18.18
N VAL A 74 -4.45 -6.84 -18.00
CA VAL A 74 -3.66 -6.91 -16.78
C VAL A 74 -2.70 -5.71 -16.78
N ILE A 75 -2.81 -4.87 -15.74
CA ILE A 75 -1.95 -3.71 -15.49
C ILE A 75 -0.75 -4.12 -14.66
N ALA A 76 -0.97 -4.97 -13.64
CA ALA A 76 0.09 -5.53 -12.82
C ALA A 76 -0.25 -6.96 -12.41
N ASP A 77 0.78 -7.78 -12.26
CA ASP A 77 0.75 -9.16 -11.77
C ASP A 77 1.98 -9.32 -10.86
N THR A 78 1.79 -9.16 -9.53
CA THR A 78 2.90 -9.02 -8.59
C THR A 78 2.48 -9.36 -7.16
N SER A 79 3.44 -9.56 -6.27
CA SER A 79 3.13 -9.71 -4.84
C SER A 79 2.70 -8.38 -4.21
N VAL A 80 1.83 -8.45 -3.19
CA VAL A 80 1.45 -7.28 -2.37
C VAL A 80 2.68 -6.58 -1.82
N ALA A 81 3.64 -7.35 -1.30
CA ALA A 81 4.88 -6.83 -0.72
C ALA A 81 5.71 -6.05 -1.76
N ALA A 82 5.90 -6.60 -2.96
CA ALA A 82 6.68 -5.95 -4.02
C ALA A 82 6.00 -4.67 -4.51
N LEU A 83 4.66 -4.64 -4.59
CA LEU A 83 3.94 -3.44 -5.00
C LEU A 83 4.07 -2.32 -3.95
N ILE A 84 3.94 -2.65 -2.67
CA ILE A 84 4.13 -1.71 -1.55
C ILE A 84 5.57 -1.20 -1.51
N GLU A 85 6.56 -2.08 -1.68
CA GLU A 85 7.97 -1.71 -1.70
C GLU A 85 8.30 -0.75 -2.84
N ALA A 86 7.82 -1.02 -4.04
CA ALA A 86 7.99 -0.13 -5.20
C ALA A 86 7.39 1.26 -4.94
N ALA A 87 6.19 1.34 -4.35
CA ALA A 87 5.53 2.60 -4.06
C ALA A 87 6.14 3.33 -2.84
N SER A 88 6.74 2.62 -1.90
CA SER A 88 7.40 3.22 -0.73
C SER A 88 8.64 4.02 -1.16
N GLY A 89 9.41 3.51 -2.12
CA GLY A 89 10.63 4.14 -2.60
C GLY A 89 11.64 4.43 -1.49
N ASP A 90 12.54 5.38 -1.74
CA ASP A 90 13.54 5.84 -0.77
C ASP A 90 13.02 7.02 0.09
N ARG A 91 11.72 7.09 0.33
CA ARG A 91 11.11 8.17 1.09
C ARG A 91 11.29 7.97 2.59
N ILE A 92 11.75 9.03 3.28
CA ILE A 92 11.87 9.07 4.73
C ILE A 92 10.95 10.14 5.27
N GLU A 93 10.15 9.79 6.25
CA GLU A 93 9.34 10.74 7.02
C GLU A 93 10.14 11.29 8.18
N LEU A 94 10.11 12.60 8.32
CA LEU A 94 10.75 13.36 9.39
C LEU A 94 9.72 14.21 10.10
N ARG A 95 9.65 14.12 11.43
CA ARG A 95 8.89 15.05 12.25
C ARG A 95 9.81 15.98 13.02
N THR A 96 9.57 17.29 12.87
CA THR A 96 10.35 18.34 13.52
C THR A 96 9.50 19.56 13.78
N THR A 97 9.79 20.27 14.87
CA THR A 97 9.19 21.58 15.16
C THR A 97 9.86 22.73 14.38
N SER A 98 11.01 22.44 13.75
CA SER A 98 11.83 23.45 13.04
C SER A 98 11.86 23.18 11.54
N VAL A 99 10.70 23.04 10.90
CA VAL A 99 10.53 22.65 9.50
C VAL A 99 11.39 23.49 8.54
N PRO A 100 11.42 24.85 8.57
CA PRO A 100 12.21 25.62 7.61
C PRO A 100 13.73 25.38 7.74
N ALA A 101 14.22 25.24 8.97
CA ALA A 101 15.64 24.97 9.22
C ALA A 101 16.02 23.56 8.75
N ALA A 102 15.19 22.55 9.04
CA ALA A 102 15.40 21.20 8.61
C ALA A 102 15.42 21.10 7.07
N MET A 103 14.46 21.73 6.39
CA MET A 103 14.44 21.77 4.92
C MET A 103 15.74 22.34 4.34
N THR A 104 16.25 23.44 4.90
CA THR A 104 17.48 24.05 4.42
C THR A 104 18.68 23.13 4.60
N VAL A 105 18.85 22.55 5.79
CA VAL A 105 19.98 21.67 6.11
C VAL A 105 19.96 20.41 5.25
N LEU A 106 18.80 19.75 5.13
CA LEU A 106 18.67 18.52 4.36
C LEU A 106 18.81 18.75 2.85
N ALA A 107 18.36 19.89 2.34
CA ALA A 107 18.59 20.26 0.94
C ALA A 107 20.11 20.49 0.66
N HIS A 108 20.84 21.13 1.59
CA HIS A 108 22.30 21.26 1.47
C HIS A 108 23.04 19.93 1.57
N ALA A 109 22.49 18.98 2.30
CA ALA A 109 23.02 17.60 2.40
C ALA A 109 22.75 16.76 1.13
N GLY A 110 22.04 17.30 0.13
CA GLY A 110 21.72 16.65 -1.13
C GLY A 110 20.36 15.94 -1.18
N GLY A 111 19.51 16.11 -0.15
CA GLY A 111 18.16 15.58 -0.11
C GLY A 111 17.16 16.46 -0.85
N THR A 112 16.16 15.83 -1.45
CA THR A 112 14.94 16.52 -1.89
C THR A 112 13.92 16.48 -0.75
N VAL A 113 13.43 17.64 -0.34
CA VAL A 113 12.57 17.77 0.86
C VAL A 113 11.24 18.41 0.49
N ALA A 114 10.15 17.81 0.91
CA ALA A 114 8.79 18.33 0.75
C ALA A 114 8.08 18.38 2.10
N ALA A 115 7.37 19.47 2.38
CA ALA A 115 6.52 19.57 3.55
C ALA A 115 5.19 18.86 3.29
N THR A 116 4.83 17.93 4.18
CA THR A 116 3.58 17.14 4.10
C THR A 116 2.57 17.57 5.17
N ALA A 117 3.06 18.15 6.27
CA ALA A 117 2.24 18.73 7.33
C ALA A 117 3.02 19.88 8.03
N PRO A 118 2.40 20.65 8.93
CA PRO A 118 3.07 21.74 9.64
C PRO A 118 4.31 21.33 10.42
N ASP A 119 4.40 20.06 10.84
CA ASP A 119 5.49 19.49 11.63
C ASP A 119 6.14 18.28 10.93
N ALA A 120 5.77 17.97 9.68
CA ALA A 120 6.23 16.78 8.97
C ALA A 120 6.80 17.09 7.60
N LEU A 121 7.89 16.42 7.29
CA LEU A 121 8.62 16.48 6.02
C LEU A 121 8.77 15.09 5.44
N THR A 122 8.71 14.98 4.11
CA THR A 122 9.19 13.83 3.38
C THR A 122 10.53 14.16 2.72
N VAL A 123 11.51 13.28 2.91
CA VAL A 123 12.87 13.43 2.40
C VAL A 123 13.18 12.26 1.47
N THR A 124 13.77 12.55 0.31
CA THR A 124 14.28 11.56 -0.64
C THR A 124 15.73 11.86 -1.00
N GLY A 125 16.47 10.84 -1.42
CA GLY A 125 17.88 10.98 -1.78
C GLY A 125 18.86 10.97 -0.60
N LEU A 126 18.37 10.85 0.64
CA LEU A 126 19.18 10.69 1.85
C LEU A 126 18.67 9.49 2.66
N GLY A 127 19.59 8.69 3.18
CA GLY A 127 19.24 7.65 4.16
C GLY A 127 18.94 8.22 5.54
N ALA A 128 18.24 7.46 6.37
CA ALA A 128 17.87 7.87 7.73
C ALA A 128 19.08 8.30 8.55
N ASP A 129 20.19 7.57 8.48
CA ASP A 129 21.43 7.91 9.20
C ASP A 129 22.00 9.28 8.77
N GLY A 130 21.96 9.57 7.45
CA GLY A 130 22.41 10.86 6.91
C GLY A 130 21.50 12.01 7.36
N ILE A 131 20.19 11.79 7.42
CA ILE A 131 19.23 12.79 7.93
C ILE A 131 19.49 13.06 9.41
N VAL A 132 19.62 12.01 10.22
CA VAL A 132 19.90 12.13 11.67
C VAL A 132 21.21 12.87 11.92
N ALA A 133 22.28 12.53 11.18
CA ALA A 133 23.57 13.21 11.30
C ALA A 133 23.46 14.69 10.96
N ALA A 134 22.88 15.05 9.81
CA ALA A 134 22.74 16.44 9.36
C ALA A 134 21.93 17.31 10.33
N LEU A 135 20.84 16.76 10.88
CA LEU A 135 19.99 17.46 11.85
C LEU A 135 20.72 17.62 13.21
N THR A 136 21.42 16.59 13.65
CA THR A 136 22.16 16.60 14.92
C THR A 136 23.31 17.61 14.87
N ASP A 137 24.11 17.61 13.81
CA ASP A 137 25.22 18.55 13.60
C ASP A 137 24.75 20.00 13.54
N SER A 138 23.54 20.21 13.02
CA SER A 138 22.90 21.53 12.93
C SER A 138 22.07 21.91 14.17
N HIS A 139 22.05 21.06 15.22
CA HIS A 139 21.26 21.27 16.45
C HIS A 139 19.77 21.47 16.19
N ILE A 140 19.21 20.81 15.18
CA ILE A 140 17.79 20.88 14.84
C ILE A 140 17.07 19.74 15.57
N PRO A 141 16.09 20.06 16.43
CA PRO A 141 15.33 19.04 17.15
C PRO A 141 14.40 18.29 16.20
N PHE A 142 14.32 16.98 16.36
CA PHE A 142 13.38 16.13 15.67
C PHE A 142 12.81 15.07 16.63
N THR A 143 11.63 14.58 16.32
CA THR A 143 10.93 13.59 17.15
C THR A 143 10.83 12.23 16.48
N GLU A 144 10.92 12.19 15.16
CA GLU A 144 10.78 10.95 14.40
C GLU A 144 11.56 11.05 13.08
N VAL A 145 12.27 9.98 12.73
CA VAL A 145 12.85 9.72 11.42
C VAL A 145 12.54 8.27 11.09
N ALA A 146 11.67 8.03 10.13
CA ALA A 146 11.21 6.70 9.77
C ALA A 146 11.14 6.52 8.25
N ALA A 147 11.46 5.32 7.77
CA ALA A 147 11.22 5.01 6.37
C ALA A 147 9.70 5.02 6.09
N HIS A 148 9.30 5.75 5.06
CA HIS A 148 7.90 5.75 4.61
C HIS A 148 7.55 4.35 4.10
N ARG A 149 6.43 3.83 4.58
CA ARG A 149 5.87 2.58 4.09
C ARG A 149 4.51 2.87 3.46
N ALA A 150 4.47 2.84 2.14
CA ALA A 150 3.24 3.05 1.42
C ALA A 150 2.18 2.00 1.81
N SER A 151 0.93 2.39 1.81
CA SER A 151 -0.20 1.46 1.86
C SER A 151 -0.42 0.81 0.49
N LEU A 152 -1.14 -0.31 0.45
CA LEU A 152 -1.55 -0.91 -0.81
C LEU A 152 -2.44 0.04 -1.63
N GLU A 153 -3.24 0.87 -0.95
CA GLU A 153 -4.08 1.87 -1.59
C GLU A 153 -3.24 2.94 -2.29
N GLU A 154 -2.20 3.47 -1.63
CA GLU A 154 -1.25 4.43 -2.23
C GLU A 154 -0.53 3.80 -3.42
N ALA A 155 -0.05 2.57 -3.28
CA ALA A 155 0.62 1.83 -4.34
C ALA A 155 -0.29 1.59 -5.56
N TYR A 156 -1.55 1.25 -5.32
CA TYR A 156 -2.56 1.10 -6.36
C TYR A 156 -2.88 2.43 -7.07
N MET A 157 -3.02 3.52 -6.32
CA MET A 157 -3.29 4.84 -6.88
C MET A 157 -2.12 5.34 -7.73
N GLU A 158 -0.89 5.09 -7.33
CA GLU A 158 0.31 5.42 -8.10
C GLU A 158 0.36 4.61 -9.40
N LEU A 159 0.17 3.30 -9.33
CA LEU A 159 0.13 2.40 -10.49
C LEU A 159 -0.95 2.79 -11.51
N THR A 160 -2.12 3.21 -11.03
CA THR A 160 -3.26 3.55 -11.92
C THR A 160 -3.21 4.97 -12.43
N ARG A 161 -2.49 5.89 -11.77
CA ARG A 161 -2.28 7.26 -12.24
C ARG A 161 -1.61 7.27 -13.61
N ASP A 162 -0.53 6.53 -13.76
CA ASP A 162 0.19 6.43 -15.04
C ASP A 162 -0.69 5.80 -16.12
N ALA A 163 -1.54 4.84 -15.76
CA ALA A 163 -2.49 4.24 -16.70
C ALA A 163 -3.63 5.18 -17.11
N VAL A 164 -3.93 6.23 -16.33
CA VAL A 164 -4.98 7.24 -16.59
C VAL A 164 -4.40 8.46 -17.31
N GLU A 165 -3.21 8.94 -16.94
CA GLU A 165 -2.56 10.11 -17.57
C GLU A 165 -2.20 9.87 -19.05
N PHE A 166 -1.90 8.63 -19.44
CA PHE A 166 -1.64 8.29 -20.85
C PHE A 166 -2.84 8.56 -21.78
N GLN A 167 -4.03 8.90 -21.27
CA GLN A 167 -5.21 9.23 -22.06
C GLN A 167 -5.60 10.70 -22.09
N ALA A 168 -5.13 11.51 -21.17
CA ALA A 168 -5.34 12.96 -21.23
C ALA A 168 -4.44 13.63 -22.28
N GLY A 169 -3.33 13.01 -22.65
CA GLY A 169 -2.38 13.49 -23.68
C GLY A 169 -2.72 13.07 -25.12
N GLY A 170 -3.59 12.08 -25.34
CA GLY A 170 -3.91 11.51 -26.66
C GLY A 170 -5.08 12.13 -27.42
N ALA A 171 -5.79 13.09 -26.86
CA ALA A 171 -6.99 13.69 -27.45
C ALA A 171 -6.74 15.12 -27.97
N ARG A 172 -5.57 15.40 -28.51
CA ARG A 172 -5.29 16.63 -29.29
C ARG A 172 -4.56 16.26 -30.57
N SER A 173 -5.31 15.89 -31.56
CA SER A 173 -4.96 16.01 -32.98
C SER A 173 -6.22 16.12 -33.79
#